data_8d8ac6f1d7e88de1b83983d8319a3f15
#
_entry.id   8d8ac6f1d7e88de1b83983d8319a3f15
#
_cell.length_a   1.000
_cell.length_b   1.000
_cell.length_c   1.000
_cell.angle_alpha   90.00
_cell.angle_beta   90.00
_cell.angle_gamma   90.00
#
_symmetry.space_group_name_H-M   'P 1'
#
loop_
_entity.id
_entity.type
_entity.pdbx_description
1 polymer ?
#
loop_
_entity_poly.entity_id
_entity_poly.type
_entity_poly.pdbx_seq_one_letter_code
_entity_poly.pdbx_strand_id
1 'polypeptide(L)'
;MSFTVAAEAYDRFMGRYSVPLAPQLADFARVAADQRVLDVGCGPGALTTELVGRLGPDSVAAVDPSEPFVAAARERHPGVDVQRASAEELPFGDDEFDAALAQLVVHFMSDPVAGLREMARVTREQGVMAACVWDLAGGRAPLSVFWEAAHELDPDVNDESQMAGAREGHLEELFREAGLHEIEATALSNTVEHPSFDDWWEPYTLGVGPAGGYAAGLDPKQQAELRELCREKLPEAPFNLTFRAWAARGVA
;
A
#
# COMPACT_ATOMS: atom_id res chain seq x y z
N MET A 1 -13.88 -2.45 1.12
CA MET A 1 -13.55 -1.65 2.32
C MET A 1 -13.51 -0.19 1.93
N SER A 2 -13.99 0.70 2.78
CA SER A 2 -14.05 2.13 2.46
C SER A 2 -13.03 2.88 3.33
N PHE A 3 -12.01 3.47 2.72
CA PHE A 3 -11.11 4.41 3.39
C PHE A 3 -11.78 5.80 3.43
N THR A 4 -12.72 5.98 4.36
CA THR A 4 -13.40 7.27 4.58
C THR A 4 -12.72 8.12 5.65
N VAL A 5 -11.56 7.67 6.14
CA VAL A 5 -10.78 8.38 7.15
C VAL A 5 -10.04 9.58 6.54
N ALA A 6 -9.77 10.58 7.36
CA ALA A 6 -8.97 11.72 6.95
C ALA A 6 -7.56 11.28 6.50
N ALA A 7 -7.03 11.92 5.46
CA ALA A 7 -5.69 11.65 4.93
C ALA A 7 -4.60 11.75 6.00
N GLU A 8 -4.74 12.68 6.94
CA GLU A 8 -3.83 12.85 8.09
C GLU A 8 -3.79 11.63 9.02
N ALA A 9 -4.94 10.98 9.26
CA ALA A 9 -4.99 9.77 10.07
C ALA A 9 -4.28 8.61 9.35
N TYR A 10 -4.45 8.49 8.03
CA TYR A 10 -3.74 7.51 7.22
C TYR A 10 -2.22 7.77 7.23
N ASP A 11 -1.78 9.02 7.07
CA ASP A 11 -0.36 9.39 7.10
C ASP A 11 0.29 9.06 8.45
N ARG A 12 -0.41 9.33 9.56
CA ARG A 12 0.06 8.95 10.89
C ARG A 12 0.15 7.44 11.08
N PHE A 13 -0.77 6.69 10.49
CA PHE A 13 -0.83 5.24 10.62
C PHE A 13 0.15 4.55 9.67
N MET A 14 0.06 4.83 8.37
CA MET A 14 0.80 4.09 7.33
C MET A 14 1.91 4.90 6.65
N GLY A 15 1.86 6.24 6.71
CA GLY A 15 2.80 7.12 5.98
C GLY A 15 4.26 6.85 6.32
N ARG A 16 4.60 6.64 7.62
CA ARG A 16 5.97 6.34 8.06
C ARG A 16 6.54 5.05 7.45
N TYR A 17 5.68 4.15 6.99
CA TYR A 17 6.04 2.88 6.38
C TYR A 17 6.00 2.94 4.85
N SER A 18 5.01 3.62 4.28
CA SER A 18 4.78 3.68 2.83
C SER A 18 5.74 4.64 2.12
N VAL A 19 6.06 5.78 2.74
CA VAL A 19 6.97 6.78 2.15
C VAL A 19 8.37 6.20 1.83
N PRO A 20 9.04 5.45 2.74
CA PRO A 20 10.35 4.85 2.41
C PRO A 20 10.30 3.71 1.39
N LEU A 21 9.11 3.14 1.08
CA LEU A 21 8.95 2.14 0.03
C LEU A 21 8.88 2.76 -1.37
N ALA A 22 8.35 3.99 -1.49
CA ALA A 22 8.09 4.62 -2.77
C ALA A 22 9.34 4.69 -3.68
N PRO A 23 10.52 5.17 -3.21
CA PRO A 23 11.72 5.15 -4.04
C PRO A 23 12.16 3.73 -4.42
N GLN A 24 12.03 2.74 -3.52
CA GLN A 24 12.41 1.37 -3.81
C GLN A 24 11.50 0.74 -4.88
N LEU A 25 10.18 1.01 -4.85
CA LEU A 25 9.26 0.53 -5.87
C LEU A 25 9.52 1.21 -7.21
N ALA A 26 9.74 2.52 -7.22
CA ALA A 26 10.06 3.27 -8.44
C ALA A 26 11.40 2.82 -9.07
N ASP A 27 12.43 2.51 -8.26
CA ASP A 27 13.70 1.93 -8.72
C ASP A 27 13.50 0.52 -9.28
N PHE A 28 12.73 -0.32 -8.59
CA PHE A 28 12.43 -1.68 -9.04
C PHE A 28 11.63 -1.67 -10.35
N ALA A 29 10.68 -0.75 -10.49
CA ALA A 29 9.94 -0.51 -11.73
C ALA A 29 10.82 0.09 -12.85
N ARG A 30 12.05 0.54 -12.53
CA ARG A 30 12.96 1.23 -13.45
C ARG A 30 12.37 2.50 -14.04
N VAL A 31 11.63 3.27 -13.20
CA VAL A 31 11.10 4.57 -13.62
C VAL A 31 12.24 5.47 -14.04
N ALA A 32 12.20 5.92 -15.30
CA ALA A 32 13.23 6.74 -15.94
C ALA A 32 12.67 8.09 -16.38
N ALA A 33 13.57 9.06 -16.62
CA ALA A 33 13.20 10.36 -17.17
C ALA A 33 12.43 10.20 -18.50
N ASP A 34 11.59 11.16 -18.82
CA ASP A 34 10.75 11.22 -20.03
C ASP A 34 9.60 10.19 -20.09
N GLN A 35 9.36 9.43 -19.01
CA GLN A 35 8.21 8.54 -18.91
C GLN A 35 6.97 9.29 -18.39
N ARG A 36 5.79 8.88 -18.86
CA ARG A 36 4.49 9.20 -18.26
C ARG A 36 4.03 8.03 -17.40
N VAL A 37 3.80 8.27 -16.11
CA VAL A 37 3.57 7.21 -15.12
C VAL A 37 2.24 7.40 -14.39
N LEU A 38 1.50 6.29 -14.20
CA LEU A 38 0.28 6.24 -13.42
C LEU A 38 0.54 5.64 -12.04
N ASP A 39 0.09 6.34 -10.99
CA ASP A 39 0.02 5.86 -9.61
C ASP A 39 -1.41 5.36 -9.32
N VAL A 40 -1.60 4.05 -9.21
CA VAL A 40 -2.90 3.41 -8.99
C VAL A 40 -3.11 3.13 -7.50
N GLY A 41 -4.19 3.69 -6.94
CA GLY A 41 -4.46 3.66 -5.50
C GLY A 41 -3.50 4.58 -4.74
N CYS A 42 -3.33 5.80 -5.23
CA CYS A 42 -2.32 6.74 -4.76
C CYS A 42 -2.45 7.12 -3.27
N GLY A 43 -3.62 6.88 -2.67
CA GLY A 43 -3.90 7.35 -1.32
C GLY A 43 -3.66 8.85 -1.19
N PRO A 44 -3.07 9.32 -0.06
CA PRO A 44 -2.70 10.73 0.09
C PRO A 44 -1.46 11.16 -0.71
N GLY A 45 -0.86 10.28 -1.53
CA GLY A 45 0.19 10.64 -2.50
C GLY A 45 1.62 10.27 -2.09
N ALA A 46 1.85 9.19 -1.35
CA ALA A 46 3.21 8.77 -0.96
C ALA A 46 4.07 8.41 -2.19
N LEU A 47 3.58 7.54 -3.07
CA LEU A 47 4.26 7.20 -4.32
C LEU A 47 4.20 8.36 -5.32
N THR A 48 3.06 9.06 -5.41
CA THR A 48 2.91 10.26 -6.26
C THR A 48 4.01 11.28 -5.97
N THR A 49 4.35 11.53 -4.69
CA THR A 49 5.44 12.46 -4.29
C THR A 49 6.77 12.04 -4.90
N GLU A 50 7.11 10.78 -4.82
CA GLU A 50 8.34 10.21 -5.39
C GLU A 50 8.37 10.36 -6.92
N LEU A 51 7.26 9.99 -7.58
CA LEU A 51 7.15 10.09 -9.04
C LEU A 51 7.24 11.54 -9.54
N VAL A 52 6.57 12.47 -8.87
CA VAL A 52 6.68 13.91 -9.18
C VAL A 52 8.10 14.43 -9.01
N GLY A 53 8.80 13.97 -7.97
CA GLY A 53 10.20 14.30 -7.73
C GLY A 53 11.14 13.83 -8.85
N ARG A 54 10.83 12.70 -9.50
CA ARG A 54 11.62 12.13 -10.61
C ARG A 54 11.27 12.73 -11.97
N LEU A 55 9.99 12.97 -12.24
CA LEU A 55 9.45 13.18 -13.58
C LEU A 55 8.87 14.58 -13.79
N GLY A 56 8.55 15.28 -12.71
CA GLY A 56 7.71 16.46 -12.75
C GLY A 56 6.20 16.14 -12.76
N PRO A 57 5.36 17.10 -12.35
CA PRO A 57 3.94 16.88 -12.17
C PRO A 57 3.18 16.55 -13.48
N ASP A 58 3.59 17.14 -14.62
CA ASP A 58 2.92 16.94 -15.91
C ASP A 58 3.07 15.51 -16.46
N SER A 59 4.05 14.76 -15.94
CA SER A 59 4.33 13.36 -16.35
C SER A 59 3.71 12.32 -15.44
N VAL A 60 2.98 12.73 -14.41
CA VAL A 60 2.37 11.84 -13.42
C VAL A 60 0.86 12.00 -13.44
N ALA A 61 0.15 10.87 -13.49
CA ALA A 61 -1.27 10.80 -13.18
C ALA A 61 -1.48 9.89 -11.96
N ALA A 62 -2.57 10.08 -11.24
CA ALA A 62 -2.87 9.29 -10.05
C ALA A 62 -4.37 9.03 -9.90
N VAL A 63 -4.73 7.86 -9.37
CA VAL A 63 -6.12 7.51 -9.09
C VAL A 63 -6.26 6.91 -7.70
N ASP A 64 -7.41 7.17 -7.05
CA ASP A 64 -7.82 6.51 -5.82
C ASP A 64 -9.36 6.47 -5.72
N PRO A 65 -10.00 5.41 -5.21
CA PRO A 65 -11.44 5.37 -5.04
C PRO A 65 -11.95 6.25 -3.89
N SER A 66 -11.09 6.65 -2.96
CA SER A 66 -11.42 7.45 -1.77
C SER A 66 -11.38 8.94 -2.07
N GLU A 67 -12.55 9.60 -2.06
CA GLU A 67 -12.62 11.07 -2.28
C GLU A 67 -11.75 11.88 -1.29
N PRO A 68 -11.69 11.56 0.02
CA PRO A 68 -10.77 12.26 0.93
C PRO A 68 -9.29 12.14 0.53
N PHE A 69 -8.86 10.99 0.00
CA PHE A 69 -7.49 10.80 -0.45
C PHE A 69 -7.22 11.55 -1.75
N VAL A 70 -8.13 11.49 -2.70
CA VAL A 70 -8.04 12.28 -3.95
C VAL A 70 -7.92 13.78 -3.65
N ALA A 71 -8.74 14.30 -2.74
CA ALA A 71 -8.68 15.71 -2.34
C ALA A 71 -7.32 16.07 -1.73
N ALA A 72 -6.79 15.23 -0.83
CA ALA A 72 -5.48 15.43 -0.22
C ALA A 72 -4.34 15.33 -1.25
N ALA A 73 -4.39 14.37 -2.17
CA ALA A 73 -3.40 14.21 -3.22
C ALA A 73 -3.39 15.41 -4.19
N ARG A 74 -4.56 15.94 -4.57
CA ARG A 74 -4.68 17.18 -5.38
C ARG A 74 -4.09 18.40 -4.68
N GLU A 75 -4.33 18.53 -3.39
CA GLU A 75 -3.77 19.64 -2.61
C GLU A 75 -2.25 19.55 -2.51
N ARG A 76 -1.71 18.35 -2.31
CA ARG A 76 -0.24 18.12 -2.17
C ARG A 76 0.51 18.22 -3.49
N HIS A 77 -0.13 17.86 -4.59
CA HIS A 77 0.49 17.74 -5.92
C HIS A 77 -0.23 18.59 -6.96
N PRO A 78 -0.25 19.92 -6.83
CA PRO A 78 -0.85 20.78 -7.85
C PRO A 78 -0.13 20.57 -9.20
N GLY A 79 -0.92 20.30 -10.25
CA GLY A 79 -0.42 20.00 -11.59
C GLY A 79 -0.41 18.51 -11.94
N VAL A 80 -0.55 17.59 -10.97
CA VAL A 80 -0.79 16.16 -11.24
C VAL A 80 -2.26 15.95 -11.60
N ASP A 81 -2.53 15.13 -12.62
CA ASP A 81 -3.89 14.66 -12.94
C ASP A 81 -4.32 13.59 -11.93
N VAL A 82 -4.98 14.03 -10.85
CA VAL A 82 -5.49 13.12 -9.81
C VAL A 82 -6.99 12.93 -10.00
N GLN A 83 -7.41 11.68 -10.27
CA GLN A 83 -8.82 11.36 -10.51
C GLN A 83 -9.37 10.37 -9.49
N ARG A 84 -10.68 10.43 -9.25
CA ARG A 84 -11.36 9.41 -8.45
C ARG A 84 -11.75 8.25 -9.33
N ALA A 85 -11.12 7.09 -9.11
CA ALA A 85 -11.42 5.86 -9.84
C ALA A 85 -11.00 4.62 -9.03
N SER A 86 -11.59 3.47 -9.33
CA SER A 86 -11.08 2.17 -8.88
C SER A 86 -10.01 1.65 -9.85
N ALA A 87 -9.18 0.73 -9.37
CA ALA A 87 -8.17 0.08 -10.20
C ALA A 87 -8.80 -0.78 -11.32
N GLU A 88 -10.02 -1.28 -11.08
CA GLU A 88 -10.76 -2.13 -12.03
C GLU A 88 -11.45 -1.34 -13.15
N GLU A 89 -11.50 0.00 -13.06
CA GLU A 89 -12.10 0.89 -14.07
C GLU A 89 -11.31 2.20 -14.12
N LEU A 90 -10.20 2.18 -14.87
CA LEU A 90 -9.31 3.34 -14.98
C LEU A 90 -9.83 4.33 -16.04
N PRO A 91 -9.90 5.65 -15.71
CA PRO A 91 -10.48 6.67 -16.59
C PRO A 91 -9.50 7.17 -17.66
N PHE A 92 -8.67 6.27 -18.21
CA PHE A 92 -7.64 6.56 -19.20
C PHE A 92 -7.80 5.68 -20.44
N GLY A 93 -7.27 6.16 -21.56
CA GLY A 93 -7.23 5.40 -22.82
C GLY A 93 -6.23 4.24 -22.77
N ASP A 94 -6.34 3.35 -23.79
CA ASP A 94 -5.36 2.29 -23.98
C ASP A 94 -3.99 2.90 -24.32
N ASP A 95 -2.91 2.26 -23.87
CA ASP A 95 -1.52 2.61 -24.19
C ASP A 95 -1.11 4.06 -23.80
N GLU A 96 -1.73 4.63 -22.78
CA GLU A 96 -1.53 6.04 -22.42
C GLU A 96 -0.28 6.29 -21.57
N PHE A 97 0.21 5.27 -20.84
CA PHE A 97 1.31 5.39 -19.91
C PHE A 97 2.51 4.50 -20.27
N ASP A 98 3.71 4.96 -19.92
CA ASP A 98 4.94 4.18 -20.02
C ASP A 98 5.08 3.16 -18.89
N ALA A 99 4.49 3.49 -17.74
CA ALA A 99 4.43 2.58 -16.60
C ALA A 99 3.19 2.85 -15.73
N ALA A 100 2.67 1.80 -15.08
CA ALA A 100 1.63 1.89 -14.07
C ALA A 100 2.09 1.18 -12.78
N LEU A 101 2.05 1.88 -11.65
CA LEU A 101 2.53 1.38 -10.36
C LEU A 101 1.40 1.35 -9.33
N ALA A 102 1.38 0.31 -8.48
CA ALA A 102 0.42 0.16 -7.38
C ALA A 102 1.15 -0.15 -6.07
N GLN A 103 1.28 0.85 -5.20
CA GLN A 103 1.96 0.69 -3.92
C GLN A 103 0.97 0.37 -2.80
N LEU A 104 1.00 -0.86 -2.27
CA LEU A 104 0.17 -1.30 -1.14
C LEU A 104 -1.35 -1.27 -1.44
N VAL A 105 -1.75 -1.61 -2.66
CA VAL A 105 -3.13 -1.46 -3.16
C VAL A 105 -3.75 -2.78 -3.60
N VAL A 106 -2.99 -3.69 -4.24
CA VAL A 106 -3.52 -4.92 -4.88
C VAL A 106 -4.39 -5.74 -3.92
N HIS A 107 -4.03 -5.81 -2.65
CA HIS A 107 -4.79 -6.53 -1.62
C HIS A 107 -6.13 -5.89 -1.24
N PHE A 108 -6.39 -4.65 -1.65
CA PHE A 108 -7.66 -3.95 -1.44
C PHE A 108 -8.56 -3.92 -2.69
N MET A 109 -8.06 -4.35 -3.84
CA MET A 109 -8.88 -4.48 -5.06
C MET A 109 -9.98 -5.52 -4.86
N SER A 110 -11.18 -5.24 -5.37
CA SER A 110 -12.29 -6.18 -5.31
C SER A 110 -12.05 -7.40 -6.21
N ASP A 111 -11.42 -7.16 -7.36
CA ASP A 111 -10.90 -8.18 -8.29
C ASP A 111 -9.46 -7.78 -8.68
N PRO A 112 -8.44 -8.32 -7.98
CA PRO A 112 -7.05 -8.00 -8.25
C PRO A 112 -6.61 -8.26 -9.68
N VAL A 113 -7.12 -9.33 -10.30
CA VAL A 113 -6.76 -9.68 -11.68
C VAL A 113 -7.39 -8.70 -12.67
N ALA A 114 -8.64 -8.29 -12.45
CA ALA A 114 -9.29 -7.24 -13.25
C ALA A 114 -8.56 -5.90 -13.12
N GLY A 115 -8.20 -5.50 -11.90
CA GLY A 115 -7.43 -4.28 -11.68
C GLY A 115 -6.07 -4.29 -12.38
N LEU A 116 -5.34 -5.40 -12.29
CA LEU A 116 -4.07 -5.56 -12.98
C LEU A 116 -4.23 -5.57 -14.52
N ARG A 117 -5.34 -6.13 -15.06
CA ARG A 117 -5.64 -6.04 -16.50
C ARG A 117 -5.94 -4.63 -16.96
N GLU A 118 -6.65 -3.85 -16.15
CA GLU A 118 -6.89 -2.42 -16.45
C GLU A 118 -5.59 -1.62 -16.42
N MET A 119 -4.72 -1.88 -15.43
CA MET A 119 -3.37 -1.31 -15.42
C MET A 119 -2.59 -1.68 -16.70
N ALA A 120 -2.66 -2.94 -17.14
CA ALA A 120 -2.03 -3.37 -18.40
C ALA A 120 -2.64 -2.66 -19.61
N ARG A 121 -3.97 -2.52 -19.68
CA ARG A 121 -4.65 -1.84 -20.78
C ARG A 121 -4.18 -0.39 -20.97
N VAL A 122 -4.04 0.35 -19.88
CA VAL A 122 -3.62 1.76 -19.94
C VAL A 122 -2.10 1.93 -20.10
N THR A 123 -1.35 0.86 -19.90
CA THR A 123 0.11 0.84 -20.11
C THR A 123 0.42 0.41 -21.53
N ARG A 124 1.28 1.16 -22.22
CA ARG A 124 1.65 0.85 -23.62
C ARG A 124 2.30 -0.52 -23.75
N GLU A 125 2.24 -1.08 -24.95
CA GLU A 125 3.01 -2.29 -25.28
C GLU A 125 4.49 -2.13 -24.91
N GLN A 126 5.06 -3.10 -24.23
CA GLN A 126 6.40 -3.06 -23.63
C GLN A 126 6.58 -2.06 -22.48
N GLY A 127 5.49 -1.45 -22.00
CA GLY A 127 5.49 -0.64 -20.78
C GLY A 127 5.60 -1.51 -19.52
N VAL A 128 5.97 -0.90 -18.41
CA VAL A 128 6.23 -1.62 -17.15
C VAL A 128 5.08 -1.45 -16.19
N MET A 129 4.62 -2.56 -15.63
CA MET A 129 3.77 -2.56 -14.45
C MET A 129 4.56 -3.02 -13.22
N ALA A 130 4.33 -2.38 -12.07
CA ALA A 130 4.90 -2.83 -10.82
C ALA A 130 3.91 -2.64 -9.66
N ALA A 131 3.93 -3.58 -8.73
CA ALA A 131 3.15 -3.48 -7.50
C ALA A 131 3.92 -4.02 -6.31
N CYS A 132 3.57 -3.54 -5.11
CA CYS A 132 4.03 -4.16 -3.87
C CYS A 132 2.89 -4.29 -2.85
N VAL A 133 3.01 -5.31 -2.00
CA VAL A 133 2.08 -5.61 -0.90
C VAL A 133 2.89 -6.05 0.30
N TRP A 134 2.48 -5.62 1.51
CA TRP A 134 3.14 -6.07 2.73
C TRP A 134 3.16 -7.60 2.86
N ASP A 135 4.25 -8.13 3.41
CA ASP A 135 4.38 -9.54 3.77
C ASP A 135 3.56 -9.85 5.03
N LEU A 136 2.23 -9.88 4.86
CA LEU A 136 1.27 -10.10 5.94
C LEU A 136 1.26 -11.56 6.38
N ALA A 137 1.26 -12.49 5.42
CA ALA A 137 1.27 -13.93 5.70
C ALA A 137 2.59 -14.41 6.35
N GLY A 138 3.72 -13.75 6.03
CA GLY A 138 5.03 -14.06 6.61
C GLY A 138 5.31 -13.36 7.95
N GLY A 139 4.37 -12.58 8.47
CA GLY A 139 4.53 -11.89 9.76
C GLY A 139 5.59 -10.78 9.75
N ARG A 140 5.81 -10.13 8.60
CA ARG A 140 6.82 -9.06 8.44
C ARG A 140 6.25 -7.72 7.97
N ALA A 141 4.93 -7.57 8.05
CA ALA A 141 4.25 -6.31 7.83
C ALA A 141 4.29 -5.40 9.07
N PRO A 142 4.09 -4.08 8.93
CA PRO A 142 3.94 -3.18 10.08
C PRO A 142 2.83 -3.60 11.05
N LEU A 143 1.81 -4.29 10.55
CA LEU A 143 0.63 -4.74 11.29
C LEU A 143 0.80 -6.12 11.96
N SER A 144 1.93 -6.82 11.72
CA SER A 144 2.09 -8.22 12.13
C SER A 144 2.01 -8.40 13.64
N VAL A 145 2.67 -7.55 14.42
CA VAL A 145 2.63 -7.61 15.89
C VAL A 145 1.22 -7.36 16.43
N PHE A 146 0.50 -6.43 15.81
CA PHE A 146 -0.89 -6.15 16.16
C PHE A 146 -1.80 -7.37 15.92
N TRP A 147 -1.71 -7.97 14.73
CA TRP A 147 -2.53 -9.14 14.40
C TRP A 147 -2.16 -10.38 15.20
N GLU A 148 -0.87 -10.57 15.53
CA GLU A 148 -0.44 -11.63 16.44
C GLU A 148 -1.07 -11.48 17.84
N ALA A 149 -1.10 -10.26 18.38
CA ALA A 149 -1.77 -9.97 19.64
C ALA A 149 -3.30 -10.10 19.55
N ALA A 150 -3.88 -9.69 18.43
CA ALA A 150 -5.33 -9.83 18.19
C ALA A 150 -5.77 -11.30 18.14
N HIS A 151 -4.97 -12.20 17.56
CA HIS A 151 -5.23 -13.64 17.58
C HIS A 151 -5.12 -14.28 18.98
N GLU A 152 -4.30 -13.73 19.86
CA GLU A 152 -4.29 -14.17 21.26
C GLU A 152 -5.55 -13.75 22.02
N LEU A 153 -6.09 -12.57 21.69
CA LEU A 153 -7.33 -12.07 22.27
C LEU A 153 -8.56 -12.77 21.68
N ASP A 154 -8.55 -13.00 20.38
CA ASP A 154 -9.63 -13.65 19.60
C ASP A 154 -9.02 -14.56 18.53
N PRO A 155 -8.91 -15.87 18.79
CA PRO A 155 -8.32 -16.82 17.83
C PRO A 155 -9.04 -16.91 16.47
N ASP A 156 -10.30 -16.48 16.40
CA ASP A 156 -11.13 -16.51 15.20
C ASP A 156 -11.10 -15.16 14.44
N VAL A 157 -10.28 -14.19 14.88
CA VAL A 157 -10.18 -12.88 14.21
C VAL A 157 -9.74 -13.05 12.75
N ASN A 158 -10.45 -12.38 11.86
CA ASN A 158 -10.10 -12.34 10.45
C ASN A 158 -9.08 -11.23 10.19
N ASP A 159 -7.84 -11.61 9.99
CA ASP A 159 -6.72 -10.70 9.69
C ASP A 159 -6.51 -10.50 8.17
N GLU A 160 -5.42 -9.83 7.83
CA GLU A 160 -5.08 -9.51 6.44
C GLU A 160 -4.14 -10.55 5.78
N SER A 161 -3.78 -11.64 6.46
CA SER A 161 -2.77 -12.62 6.00
C SER A 161 -3.18 -13.38 4.72
N GLN A 162 -4.49 -13.50 4.46
CA GLN A 162 -5.04 -14.19 3.30
C GLN A 162 -5.35 -13.26 2.12
N MET A 163 -5.07 -11.97 2.24
CA MET A 163 -5.34 -11.00 1.17
C MET A 163 -4.45 -11.23 -0.05
N ALA A 164 -4.89 -10.70 -1.20
CA ALA A 164 -4.18 -10.81 -2.46
C ALA A 164 -2.76 -10.22 -2.36
N GLY A 165 -1.75 -10.96 -2.79
CA GLY A 165 -0.35 -10.51 -2.74
C GLY A 165 0.33 -10.61 -1.37
N ALA A 166 -0.38 -10.98 -0.30
CA ALA A 166 0.12 -11.00 1.07
C ALA A 166 1.19 -12.07 1.36
N ARG A 167 1.35 -13.07 0.51
CA ARG A 167 2.33 -14.14 0.61
C ARG A 167 3.36 -14.09 -0.52
N GLU A 168 4.54 -14.68 -0.28
CA GLU A 168 5.57 -14.84 -1.30
C GLU A 168 5.02 -15.55 -2.55
N GLY A 169 5.37 -15.03 -3.73
CA GLY A 169 4.96 -15.59 -5.01
C GLY A 169 3.55 -15.23 -5.48
N HIS A 170 2.68 -14.72 -4.61
CA HIS A 170 1.28 -14.47 -4.98
C HIS A 170 1.12 -13.29 -5.94
N LEU A 171 1.95 -12.24 -5.83
CA LEU A 171 1.92 -11.15 -6.82
C LEU A 171 2.30 -11.65 -8.22
N GLU A 172 3.31 -12.51 -8.33
CA GLU A 172 3.69 -13.09 -9.62
C GLU A 172 2.60 -13.98 -10.21
N GLU A 173 1.85 -14.72 -9.37
CA GLU A 173 0.70 -15.48 -9.80
C GLU A 173 -0.37 -14.56 -10.40
N LEU A 174 -0.75 -13.49 -9.69
CA LEU A 174 -1.74 -12.50 -10.12
C LEU A 174 -1.31 -11.78 -11.42
N PHE A 175 -0.03 -11.43 -11.54
CA PHE A 175 0.52 -10.81 -12.74
C PHE A 175 0.41 -11.74 -13.96
N ARG A 176 0.72 -13.05 -13.81
CA ARG A 176 0.54 -14.03 -14.90
C ARG A 176 -0.93 -14.20 -15.28
N GLU A 177 -1.84 -14.24 -14.29
CA GLU A 177 -3.28 -14.36 -14.54
C GLU A 177 -3.85 -13.12 -15.23
N ALA A 178 -3.26 -11.94 -14.99
CA ALA A 178 -3.60 -10.71 -15.67
C ALA A 178 -3.06 -10.66 -17.12
N GLY A 179 -2.12 -11.54 -17.49
CA GLY A 179 -1.57 -11.65 -18.83
C GLY A 179 -0.20 -10.98 -19.01
N LEU A 180 0.41 -10.46 -17.93
CA LEU A 180 1.75 -9.87 -18.00
C LEU A 180 2.83 -10.93 -18.22
N HIS A 181 3.93 -10.50 -18.81
CA HIS A 181 5.08 -11.33 -19.12
C HIS A 181 6.39 -10.72 -18.56
N GLU A 182 7.51 -11.42 -18.71
CA GLU A 182 8.81 -11.01 -18.16
C GLU A 182 8.75 -10.62 -16.67
N ILE A 183 8.01 -11.43 -15.89
CA ILE A 183 7.74 -11.13 -14.49
C ILE A 183 8.99 -11.34 -13.64
N GLU A 184 9.40 -10.29 -12.95
CA GLU A 184 10.46 -10.31 -11.93
C GLU A 184 9.85 -10.00 -10.56
N ALA A 185 10.36 -10.61 -9.51
CA ALA A 185 9.92 -10.35 -8.13
C ALA A 185 11.09 -10.09 -7.20
N THR A 186 10.83 -9.34 -6.16
CA THR A 186 11.80 -9.04 -5.09
C THR A 186 11.10 -8.76 -3.78
N ALA A 187 11.88 -8.64 -2.72
CA ALA A 187 11.42 -8.12 -1.44
C ALA A 187 11.97 -6.70 -1.23
N LEU A 188 11.09 -5.76 -0.95
CA LEU A 188 11.43 -4.42 -0.50
C LEU A 188 11.40 -4.38 1.03
N SER A 189 12.29 -3.61 1.64
CA SER A 189 12.36 -3.55 3.10
C SER A 189 12.66 -2.15 3.58
N ASN A 190 12.07 -1.78 4.71
CA ASN A 190 12.43 -0.57 5.44
C ASN A 190 12.48 -0.83 6.95
N THR A 191 13.19 0.03 7.64
CA THR A 191 13.27 0.02 9.11
C THR A 191 12.76 1.33 9.63
N VAL A 192 11.86 1.29 10.62
CA VAL A 192 11.28 2.46 11.26
C VAL A 192 11.58 2.42 12.74
N GLU A 193 12.09 3.53 13.27
CA GLU A 193 12.30 3.75 14.70
C GLU A 193 11.00 4.20 15.36
N HIS A 194 10.70 3.60 16.50
CA HIS A 194 9.61 3.99 17.38
C HIS A 194 10.18 4.51 18.69
N PRO A 195 10.04 5.81 18.99
CA PRO A 195 10.60 6.40 20.20
C PRO A 195 9.91 5.93 21.47
N SER A 196 8.66 5.45 21.38
CA SER A 196 7.89 4.90 22.48
C SER A 196 6.88 3.87 21.97
N PHE A 197 6.38 3.04 22.90
CA PHE A 197 5.26 2.15 22.62
C PHE A 197 4.00 2.93 22.21
N ASP A 198 3.72 4.08 22.81
CA ASP A 198 2.55 4.88 22.47
C ASP A 198 2.64 5.46 21.06
N ASP A 199 3.83 5.87 20.60
CA ASP A 199 4.06 6.28 19.20
C ASP A 199 3.74 5.17 18.20
N TRP A 200 3.98 3.89 18.56
CA TRP A 200 3.62 2.74 17.74
C TRP A 200 2.12 2.42 17.86
N TRP A 201 1.53 2.49 19.06
CA TRP A 201 0.16 2.06 19.35
C TRP A 201 -0.92 3.06 18.93
N GLU A 202 -0.75 4.37 19.22
CA GLU A 202 -1.77 5.39 18.98
C GLU A 202 -2.37 5.37 17.56
N PRO A 203 -1.60 5.18 16.47
CA PRO A 203 -2.16 5.14 15.12
C PRO A 203 -3.23 4.07 14.90
N TYR A 204 -3.18 2.93 15.61
CA TYR A 204 -4.21 1.89 15.52
C TYR A 204 -5.56 2.34 16.08
N THR A 205 -5.57 3.32 16.97
CA THR A 205 -6.81 3.87 17.54
C THR A 205 -7.53 4.85 16.62
N LEU A 206 -6.96 5.19 15.46
CA LEU A 206 -7.52 6.14 14.51
C LEU A 206 -8.58 5.52 13.57
N GLY A 207 -8.84 4.21 13.68
CA GLY A 207 -9.83 3.52 12.86
C GLY A 207 -9.46 3.35 11.39
N VAL A 208 -8.17 3.43 11.06
CA VAL A 208 -7.65 3.31 9.69
C VAL A 208 -7.47 1.84 9.34
N GLY A 209 -8.00 1.44 8.17
CA GLY A 209 -7.85 0.09 7.64
C GLY A 209 -8.48 -1.01 8.50
N PRO A 210 -8.21 -2.29 8.18
CA PRO A 210 -8.76 -3.42 8.93
C PRO A 210 -8.33 -3.44 10.40
N ALA A 211 -7.05 -3.24 10.68
CA ALA A 211 -6.50 -3.27 12.04
C ALA A 211 -7.09 -2.15 12.92
N GLY A 212 -7.16 -0.91 12.41
CA GLY A 212 -7.79 0.20 13.14
C GLY A 212 -9.29 0.00 13.32
N GLY A 213 -9.97 -0.56 12.32
CA GLY A 213 -11.38 -0.93 12.40
C GLY A 213 -11.64 -1.99 13.46
N TYR A 214 -10.80 -3.02 13.54
CA TYR A 214 -10.85 -4.03 14.59
C TYR A 214 -10.67 -3.41 15.98
N ALA A 215 -9.60 -2.62 16.17
CA ALA A 215 -9.34 -1.96 17.46
C ALA A 215 -10.50 -1.05 17.90
N ALA A 216 -11.10 -0.30 16.96
CA ALA A 216 -12.24 0.58 17.25
C ALA A 216 -13.54 -0.19 17.60
N GLY A 217 -13.67 -1.44 17.15
CA GLY A 217 -14.82 -2.32 17.44
C GLY A 217 -14.77 -2.99 18.80
N LEU A 218 -13.62 -2.99 19.47
CA LEU A 218 -13.44 -3.60 20.80
C LEU A 218 -14.03 -2.71 21.90
N ASP A 219 -14.49 -3.34 22.97
CA ASP A 219 -14.83 -2.60 24.18
C ASP A 219 -13.55 -2.06 24.90
N PRO A 220 -13.68 -1.10 25.84
CA PRO A 220 -12.52 -0.49 26.50
C PRO A 220 -11.61 -1.49 27.25
N LYS A 221 -12.17 -2.60 27.77
CA LYS A 221 -11.41 -3.63 28.46
C LYS A 221 -10.60 -4.46 27.46
N GLN A 222 -11.23 -4.88 26.37
CA GLN A 222 -10.59 -5.62 25.29
C GLN A 222 -9.50 -4.77 24.61
N GLN A 223 -9.73 -3.47 24.39
CA GLN A 223 -8.70 -2.56 23.87
C GLN A 223 -7.49 -2.46 24.80
N ALA A 224 -7.72 -2.37 26.11
CA ALA A 224 -6.63 -2.33 27.09
C ALA A 224 -5.85 -3.65 27.10
N GLU A 225 -6.54 -4.78 27.00
CA GLU A 225 -5.92 -6.11 26.93
C GLU A 225 -5.10 -6.28 25.65
N LEU A 226 -5.65 -5.95 24.48
CA LEU A 226 -4.93 -5.97 23.20
C LEU A 226 -3.68 -5.08 23.25
N ARG A 227 -3.80 -3.89 23.86
CA ARG A 227 -2.67 -2.96 24.01
C ARG A 227 -1.54 -3.57 24.84
N GLU A 228 -1.85 -4.27 25.93
CA GLU A 228 -0.82 -4.94 26.76
C GLU A 228 -0.21 -6.14 26.03
N LEU A 229 -1.02 -6.96 25.34
CA LEU A 229 -0.50 -8.05 24.50
C LEU A 229 0.47 -7.54 23.42
N CYS A 230 0.15 -6.42 22.77
CA CYS A 230 1.09 -5.79 21.84
C CYS A 230 2.37 -5.30 22.54
N ARG A 231 2.25 -4.74 23.74
CA ARG A 231 3.39 -4.25 24.50
C ARG A 231 4.36 -5.38 24.89
N GLU A 232 3.84 -6.53 25.27
CA GLU A 232 4.64 -7.70 25.65
C GLU A 232 5.45 -8.28 24.48
N LYS A 233 4.96 -8.08 23.23
CA LYS A 233 5.60 -8.56 22.00
C LYS A 233 6.66 -7.62 21.43
N LEU A 234 6.68 -6.37 21.87
CA LEU A 234 7.60 -5.35 21.38
C LEU A 234 8.81 -5.17 22.33
N PRO A 235 9.98 -4.81 21.79
CA PRO A 235 11.14 -4.45 22.61
C PRO A 235 10.87 -3.23 23.49
N GLU A 236 11.74 -3.01 24.49
CA GLU A 236 11.76 -1.75 25.24
C GLU A 236 12.11 -0.57 24.31
N ALA A 237 11.42 0.54 24.50
CA ALA A 237 11.62 1.75 23.68
C ALA A 237 12.92 2.49 24.07
N PRO A 238 13.58 3.19 23.14
CA PRO A 238 13.26 3.23 21.71
C PRO A 238 13.61 1.92 20.99
N PHE A 239 12.82 1.54 19.99
CA PHE A 239 13.07 0.31 19.24
C PHE A 239 12.90 0.50 17.74
N ASN A 240 13.57 -0.36 16.97
CA ASN A 240 13.48 -0.41 15.52
C ASN A 240 12.71 -1.67 15.08
N LEU A 241 11.78 -1.50 14.13
CA LEU A 241 11.11 -2.61 13.49
C LEU A 241 11.43 -2.60 11.98
N THR A 242 11.81 -3.75 11.46
CA THR A 242 12.08 -3.94 10.02
C THR A 242 10.92 -4.65 9.38
N PHE A 243 10.39 -4.06 8.32
CA PHE A 243 9.23 -4.54 7.58
C PHE A 243 9.62 -4.95 6.18
N ARG A 244 8.83 -5.85 5.61
CA ARG A 244 9.02 -6.36 4.26
C ARG A 244 7.74 -6.23 3.45
N ALA A 245 7.89 -5.84 2.18
CA ALA A 245 6.85 -5.93 1.17
C ALA A 245 7.33 -6.83 0.03
N TRP A 246 6.46 -7.72 -0.45
CA TRP A 246 6.66 -8.42 -1.70
C TRP A 246 6.39 -7.46 -2.84
N ALA A 247 7.25 -7.45 -3.83
CA ALA A 247 7.09 -6.65 -5.04
C ALA A 247 7.22 -7.51 -6.27
N ALA A 248 6.38 -7.24 -7.25
CA ALA A 248 6.48 -7.82 -8.59
C ALA A 248 6.45 -6.70 -9.63
N ARG A 249 7.16 -6.90 -10.74
CA ARG A 249 7.04 -6.12 -11.96
C ARG A 249 6.90 -7.04 -13.15
N GLY A 250 6.29 -6.57 -14.20
CA GLY A 250 6.11 -7.27 -15.47
C GLY A 250 5.94 -6.29 -16.60
N VAL A 251 5.87 -6.80 -17.79
CA VAL A 251 5.66 -6.04 -19.03
C VAL A 251 4.24 -6.26 -19.51
N ALA A 252 3.56 -5.16 -19.91
CA ALA A 252 2.21 -5.17 -20.47
C ALA A 252 2.16 -5.70 -21.89
#